data_492919f067af652de23b15e9629725b4
#
_entry.id   492919f067af652de23b15e9629725b4
#
_cell.length_a   1.000
_cell.length_b   1.000
_cell.length_c   1.000
_cell.angle_alpha   90.00
_cell.angle_beta   90.00
_cell.angle_gamma   90.00
#
_symmetry.space_group_name_H-M   'P 1'
#
loop_
_entity.id
_entity.type
_entity.pdbx_description
1 polymer ?
#
loop_
_entity_poly.entity_id
_entity_poly.type
_entity_poly.pdbx_seq_one_letter_code
_entity_poly.pdbx_strand_id
1 'polypeptide(L)'
;MIGILGGMGTQAGLDFCNKLAVLNRGKIDQEYPLFLLYNKSNIPGRPESIGSQTKNLSNRSTNKKSKIKYERVLKSLLKGCKLLEKNKCKFIVIPCNTAHYWYDDLRKKINIPIINMPKEVFKFTKKKCKKNSKVGLLATEGTLKTGVYKKFFDNDYQLIEPSQQIQKLSVNKAIKLVKMGNVKAAAKAIKPAIDSLIKMKCKKLSLIHI
;
A
#
# COMPACT_ATOMS: atom_id res chain seq x y z
N MET A 1 -15.98 -14.07 6.45
CA MET A 1 -15.16 -14.05 5.21
C MET A 1 -14.42 -12.72 5.13
N ILE A 2 -13.15 -12.74 4.74
CA ILE A 2 -12.30 -11.56 4.52
C ILE A 2 -12.43 -11.12 3.06
N GLY A 3 -12.69 -9.84 2.80
CA GLY A 3 -12.67 -9.28 1.45
C GLY A 3 -11.29 -8.73 1.10
N ILE A 4 -10.72 -9.13 -0.03
CA ILE A 4 -9.41 -8.67 -0.49
C ILE A 4 -9.59 -7.99 -1.85
N LEU A 5 -9.38 -6.66 -1.93
CA LEU A 5 -9.39 -5.93 -3.19
C LEU A 5 -7.97 -5.85 -3.75
N GLY A 6 -7.65 -6.79 -4.64
CA GLY A 6 -6.39 -6.90 -5.36
C GLY A 6 -6.36 -6.16 -6.71
N GLY A 7 -5.38 -6.49 -7.53
CA GLY A 7 -5.22 -5.97 -8.90
C GLY A 7 -4.42 -4.68 -9.03
N MET A 8 -3.76 -4.24 -7.95
CA MET A 8 -3.04 -2.97 -7.89
C MET A 8 -1.55 -3.03 -7.45
N GLY A 9 -0.71 -4.04 -7.61
CA GLY A 9 -0.69 -5.08 -8.64
C GLY A 9 -1.26 -6.42 -8.18
N THR A 10 -1.42 -7.24 -9.18
CA THR A 10 -1.92 -8.60 -9.00
C THR A 10 -1.02 -9.40 -8.08
N GLN A 11 0.30 -9.38 -8.28
CA GLN A 11 1.25 -10.11 -7.43
C GLN A 11 1.15 -9.75 -5.95
N ALA A 12 0.91 -8.48 -5.63
CA ALA A 12 0.72 -8.05 -4.24
C ALA A 12 -0.55 -8.65 -3.60
N GLY A 13 -1.63 -8.77 -4.37
CA GLY A 13 -2.85 -9.42 -3.92
C GLY A 13 -2.67 -10.92 -3.68
N LEU A 14 -1.99 -11.62 -4.60
CA LEU A 14 -1.68 -13.04 -4.49
C LEU A 14 -0.72 -13.32 -3.33
N ASP A 15 0.34 -12.53 -3.17
CA ASP A 15 1.28 -12.63 -2.04
C ASP A 15 0.56 -12.43 -0.69
N PHE A 16 -0.36 -11.46 -0.63
CA PHE A 16 -1.17 -11.26 0.58
C PHE A 16 -2.02 -12.50 0.90
N CYS A 17 -2.68 -13.11 -0.09
CA CYS A 17 -3.46 -14.33 0.13
C CYS A 17 -2.57 -15.49 0.57
N ASN A 18 -1.41 -15.66 -0.04
CA ASN A 18 -0.44 -16.69 0.35
C ASN A 18 0.03 -16.49 1.81
N LYS A 19 0.41 -15.26 2.17
CA LYS A 19 0.80 -14.93 3.56
C LYS A 19 -0.35 -15.13 4.54
N LEU A 20 -1.58 -14.81 4.15
CA LEU A 20 -2.75 -15.03 4.99
C LEU A 20 -2.92 -16.52 5.30
N ALA A 21 -2.77 -17.39 4.31
CA ALA A 21 -2.83 -18.84 4.50
C ALA A 21 -1.63 -19.35 5.32
N VAL A 22 -0.40 -18.94 5.01
CA VAL A 22 0.81 -19.40 5.71
C VAL A 22 0.83 -19.00 7.18
N LEU A 23 0.37 -17.78 7.51
CA LEU A 23 0.37 -17.27 8.89
C LEU A 23 -0.81 -17.79 9.73
N ASN A 24 -1.83 -18.37 9.10
CA ASN A 24 -3.02 -18.91 9.76
C ASN A 24 -3.24 -20.37 9.34
N ARG A 25 -2.19 -21.18 9.41
CA ARG A 25 -2.27 -22.58 9.04
C ARG A 25 -3.23 -23.34 9.96
N GLY A 26 -4.19 -24.02 9.36
CA GLY A 26 -5.01 -25.04 9.98
C GLY A 26 -4.38 -26.43 9.85
N LYS A 27 -4.87 -27.40 10.61
CA LYS A 27 -4.55 -28.83 10.46
C LYS A 27 -5.36 -29.47 9.33
N ILE A 28 -6.53 -28.89 9.04
CA ILE A 28 -7.45 -29.29 7.97
C ILE A 28 -7.91 -28.05 7.19
N ASP A 29 -8.44 -28.23 6.00
CA ASP A 29 -8.84 -27.13 5.10
C ASP A 29 -9.86 -26.17 5.73
N GLN A 30 -10.77 -26.69 6.56
CA GLN A 30 -11.84 -25.92 7.20
C GLN A 30 -11.36 -24.93 8.27
N GLU A 31 -10.13 -25.06 8.75
CA GLU A 31 -9.52 -24.16 9.73
C GLU A 31 -8.82 -22.96 9.09
N TYR A 32 -8.63 -22.97 7.76
CA TYR A 32 -8.03 -21.84 7.05
C TYR A 32 -8.99 -20.64 6.98
N PRO A 33 -8.46 -19.41 6.94
CA PRO A 33 -9.31 -18.21 6.89
C PRO A 33 -10.12 -18.16 5.59
N LEU A 34 -11.43 -18.05 5.72
CA LEU A 34 -12.32 -17.84 4.57
C LEU A 34 -12.12 -16.44 4.00
N PHE A 35 -11.72 -16.33 2.73
CA PHE A 35 -11.54 -15.05 2.06
C PHE A 35 -12.06 -15.05 0.60
N LEU A 36 -12.38 -13.86 0.11
CA LEU A 36 -12.72 -13.58 -1.28
C LEU A 36 -11.71 -12.58 -1.85
N LEU A 37 -10.90 -13.02 -2.81
CA LEU A 37 -10.01 -12.14 -3.58
C LEU A 37 -10.73 -11.64 -4.83
N TYR A 38 -11.01 -10.34 -4.89
CA TYR A 38 -11.39 -9.68 -6.13
C TYR A 38 -10.19 -8.98 -6.76
N ASN A 39 -9.53 -9.67 -7.69
CA ASN A 39 -8.37 -9.12 -8.42
C ASN A 39 -8.82 -8.19 -9.55
N LYS A 40 -9.08 -6.93 -9.22
CA LYS A 40 -9.55 -5.91 -10.15
C LYS A 40 -8.37 -5.19 -10.82
N SER A 41 -7.77 -5.82 -11.84
CA SER A 41 -6.56 -5.32 -12.52
C SER A 41 -6.80 -4.06 -13.38
N ASN A 42 -8.05 -3.77 -13.75
CA ASN A 42 -8.43 -2.61 -14.56
C ASN A 42 -8.68 -1.31 -13.77
N ILE A 43 -8.26 -1.25 -12.50
CA ILE A 43 -8.24 0.02 -11.75
C ILE A 43 -7.19 0.95 -12.37
N PRO A 44 -7.54 2.22 -12.74
CA PRO A 44 -6.59 3.15 -13.36
C PRO A 44 -5.32 3.35 -12.54
N GLY A 45 -4.23 3.73 -13.18
CA GLY A 45 -2.94 3.99 -12.54
C GLY A 45 -3.07 4.98 -11.38
N ARG A 46 -2.64 4.57 -10.16
CA ARG A 46 -2.74 5.41 -8.94
C ARG A 46 -1.72 6.54 -8.93
N PRO A 47 -0.44 6.33 -9.26
CA PRO A 47 0.55 7.41 -9.28
C PRO A 47 0.18 8.52 -10.26
N GLU A 48 -0.32 8.19 -11.43
CA GLU A 48 -0.72 9.12 -12.48
C GLU A 48 -2.01 9.88 -12.14
N SER A 49 -2.76 9.38 -11.15
CA SER A 49 -4.02 9.98 -10.70
C SER A 49 -3.84 10.85 -9.45
N ILE A 50 -2.62 10.93 -8.92
CA ILE A 50 -2.24 11.81 -7.83
C ILE A 50 -1.63 13.05 -8.46
N GLY A 51 -2.32 14.19 -8.33
CA GLY A 51 -1.86 15.47 -8.93
C GLY A 51 -0.49 15.91 -8.39
N SER A 52 0.17 16.81 -9.12
CA SER A 52 1.49 17.36 -8.78
C SER A 52 1.51 18.22 -7.50
N GLN A 53 0.35 18.56 -6.95
CA GLN A 53 0.20 19.42 -5.76
C GLN A 53 -0.35 18.64 -4.56
N THR A 54 0.49 17.86 -3.92
CA THR A 54 0.11 17.14 -2.68
C THR A 54 0.78 17.72 -1.44
N LYS A 55 1.21 19.00 -1.46
CA LYS A 55 1.82 19.60 -0.26
C LYS A 55 0.81 20.03 0.83
N ASN A 56 -0.50 20.11 0.52
CA ASN A 56 -1.54 20.43 1.52
C ASN A 56 -2.76 19.54 1.31
N LEU A 57 -3.09 18.73 2.31
CA LEU A 57 -4.30 17.90 2.36
C LEU A 57 -5.60 18.73 2.31
N SER A 58 -5.53 20.04 2.63
CA SER A 58 -6.64 20.98 2.60
C SER A 58 -6.92 21.58 1.21
N ASN A 59 -5.93 21.59 0.30
CA ASN A 59 -6.09 22.10 -1.06
C ASN A 59 -6.03 20.96 -2.09
N ARG A 60 -7.11 20.20 -2.20
CA ARG A 60 -7.36 19.27 -3.30
C ARG A 60 -7.31 20.07 -4.60
N SER A 61 -6.25 19.86 -5.37
CA SER A 61 -5.92 20.47 -6.65
C SER A 61 -7.10 21.11 -7.41
N THR A 62 -7.02 22.39 -7.67
CA THR A 62 -7.95 23.17 -8.51
C THR A 62 -7.91 22.76 -10.00
N ASN A 63 -6.99 21.86 -10.41
CA ASN A 63 -6.86 21.39 -11.78
C ASN A 63 -7.92 20.35 -12.14
N LYS A 64 -8.86 20.70 -13.01
CA LYS A 64 -9.96 19.86 -13.52
C LYS A 64 -9.50 18.47 -13.99
N LYS A 65 -8.34 18.37 -14.67
CA LYS A 65 -7.78 17.07 -15.11
C LYS A 65 -7.38 16.17 -13.95
N SER A 66 -6.79 16.72 -12.90
CA SER A 66 -6.40 15.95 -11.70
C SER A 66 -7.62 15.45 -10.96
N LYS A 67 -8.66 16.25 -10.83
CA LYS A 67 -9.94 15.87 -10.21
C LYS A 67 -10.59 14.70 -10.96
N ILE A 68 -10.65 14.77 -12.29
CA ILE A 68 -11.21 13.68 -13.13
C ILE A 68 -10.45 12.37 -12.92
N LYS A 69 -9.11 12.43 -12.88
CA LYS A 69 -8.28 11.23 -12.64
C LYS A 69 -8.51 10.66 -11.24
N TYR A 70 -8.58 11.51 -10.22
CA TYR A 70 -8.89 11.12 -8.85
C TYR A 70 -10.23 10.38 -8.76
N GLU A 71 -11.29 10.98 -9.34
CA GLU A 71 -12.66 10.42 -9.33
C GLU A 71 -12.75 9.08 -10.07
N ARG A 72 -12.02 8.92 -11.17
CA ARG A 72 -11.96 7.64 -11.90
C ARG A 72 -11.42 6.51 -11.03
N VAL A 73 -10.33 6.76 -10.29
CA VAL A 73 -9.76 5.76 -9.37
C VAL A 73 -10.72 5.50 -8.23
N LEU A 74 -11.27 6.54 -7.59
CA LEU A 74 -12.24 6.41 -6.51
C LEU A 74 -13.45 5.56 -6.92
N LYS A 75 -14.07 5.87 -8.08
CA LYS A 75 -15.21 5.11 -8.62
C LYS A 75 -14.86 3.63 -8.84
N SER A 76 -13.66 3.36 -9.36
CA SER A 76 -13.21 2.00 -9.60
C SER A 76 -12.94 1.22 -8.31
N LEU A 77 -12.32 1.85 -7.31
CA LEU A 77 -12.12 1.28 -5.97
C LEU A 77 -13.46 1.00 -5.27
N LEU A 78 -14.37 1.98 -5.31
CA LEU A 78 -15.72 1.84 -4.73
C LEU A 78 -16.48 0.66 -5.34
N LYS A 79 -16.42 0.50 -6.68
CA LYS A 79 -17.06 -0.65 -7.35
C LYS A 79 -16.51 -1.98 -6.82
N GLY A 80 -15.18 -2.05 -6.59
CA GLY A 80 -14.53 -3.23 -6.02
C GLY A 80 -14.94 -3.49 -4.55
N CYS A 81 -14.91 -2.45 -3.72
CA CYS A 81 -15.31 -2.57 -2.32
C CYS A 81 -16.79 -2.95 -2.16
N LYS A 82 -17.69 -2.35 -2.96
CA LYS A 82 -19.13 -2.69 -2.94
C LYS A 82 -19.40 -4.13 -3.37
N LEU A 83 -18.63 -4.68 -4.31
CA LEU A 83 -18.73 -6.08 -4.69
C LEU A 83 -18.40 -6.99 -3.50
N LEU A 84 -17.32 -6.70 -2.77
CA LEU A 84 -16.93 -7.46 -1.58
C LEU A 84 -17.97 -7.32 -0.45
N GLU A 85 -18.49 -6.13 -0.24
CA GLU A 85 -19.58 -5.85 0.74
C GLU A 85 -20.83 -6.64 0.39
N LYS A 86 -21.27 -6.62 -0.88
CA LYS A 86 -22.43 -7.38 -1.37
C LYS A 86 -22.26 -8.91 -1.16
N ASN A 87 -21.03 -9.40 -1.26
CA ASN A 87 -20.71 -10.81 -1.00
C ASN A 87 -20.48 -11.12 0.50
N LYS A 88 -21.04 -10.30 1.41
CA LYS A 88 -21.05 -10.52 2.86
C LYS A 88 -19.66 -10.67 3.48
N CYS A 89 -18.65 -9.99 2.93
CA CYS A 89 -17.35 -9.87 3.61
C CYS A 89 -17.51 -9.08 4.90
N LYS A 90 -16.84 -9.51 5.98
CA LYS A 90 -16.91 -8.84 7.29
C LYS A 90 -16.07 -7.55 7.31
N PHE A 91 -14.98 -7.51 6.56
CA PHE A 91 -14.12 -6.35 6.38
C PHE A 91 -13.33 -6.48 5.09
N ILE A 92 -12.74 -5.37 4.63
CA ILE A 92 -11.95 -5.29 3.39
C ILE A 92 -10.49 -4.98 3.69
N VAL A 93 -9.59 -5.69 3.01
CA VAL A 93 -8.16 -5.37 2.93
C VAL A 93 -7.83 -4.96 1.50
N ILE A 94 -7.02 -3.91 1.36
CA ILE A 94 -6.54 -3.41 0.06
C ILE A 94 -5.01 -3.51 0.07
N PRO A 95 -4.41 -4.58 -0.49
CA PRO A 95 -2.94 -4.76 -0.53
C PRO A 95 -2.29 -3.81 -1.55
N CYS A 96 -2.50 -2.52 -1.38
CA CYS A 96 -1.94 -1.45 -2.21
C CYS A 96 -1.80 -0.17 -1.39
N ASN A 97 -0.59 0.24 -1.11
CA ASN A 97 -0.33 1.43 -0.28
C ASN A 97 -0.87 2.71 -0.90
N THR A 98 -0.60 2.95 -2.17
CA THR A 98 -1.05 4.13 -2.87
C THR A 98 -2.58 4.26 -2.87
N ALA A 99 -3.33 3.14 -2.85
CA ALA A 99 -4.79 3.16 -2.80
C ALA A 99 -5.34 3.77 -1.49
N HIS A 100 -4.54 3.79 -0.42
CA HIS A 100 -4.92 4.41 0.86
C HIS A 100 -5.00 5.94 0.81
N TYR A 101 -4.57 6.57 -0.30
CA TYR A 101 -4.85 7.97 -0.57
C TYR A 101 -6.36 8.27 -0.69
N TRP A 102 -7.14 7.28 -1.13
CA TRP A 102 -8.61 7.36 -1.22
C TRP A 102 -9.33 6.78 -0.01
N TYR A 103 -8.60 6.39 1.04
CA TYR A 103 -9.14 5.68 2.19
C TYR A 103 -10.33 6.41 2.84
N ASP A 104 -10.20 7.70 3.12
CA ASP A 104 -11.22 8.47 3.82
C ASP A 104 -12.53 8.57 2.98
N ASP A 105 -12.41 8.71 1.66
CA ASP A 105 -13.57 8.75 0.76
C ASP A 105 -14.23 7.37 0.58
N LEU A 106 -13.44 6.29 0.62
CA LEU A 106 -13.95 4.92 0.63
C LEU A 106 -14.73 4.65 1.92
N ARG A 107 -14.17 5.04 3.08
CA ARG A 107 -14.81 4.83 4.38
C ARG A 107 -16.16 5.52 4.53
N LYS A 108 -16.37 6.64 3.86
CA LYS A 108 -17.66 7.35 3.84
C LYS A 108 -18.74 6.64 3.05
N LYS A 109 -18.40 5.68 2.18
CA LYS A 109 -19.31 5.09 1.16
C LYS A 109 -19.43 3.57 1.27
N ILE A 110 -18.67 2.94 2.18
CA ILE A 110 -18.65 1.49 2.42
C ILE A 110 -19.00 1.26 3.90
N ASN A 111 -20.00 0.41 4.16
CA ASN A 111 -20.53 0.19 5.50
C ASN A 111 -19.66 -0.76 6.32
N ILE A 112 -18.99 -1.74 5.68
CA ILE A 112 -18.09 -2.67 6.38
C ILE A 112 -16.71 -2.03 6.61
N PRO A 113 -15.95 -2.44 7.64
CA PRO A 113 -14.64 -1.91 7.91
C PRO A 113 -13.68 -2.11 6.74
N ILE A 114 -12.89 -1.07 6.41
CA ILE A 114 -11.71 -1.19 5.53
C ILE A 114 -10.48 -1.08 6.42
N ILE A 115 -9.59 -2.06 6.37
CA ILE A 115 -8.33 -2.03 7.13
C ILE A 115 -7.41 -0.97 6.54
N ASN A 116 -6.96 -0.04 7.38
CA ASN A 116 -6.00 1.00 6.97
C ASN A 116 -4.57 0.45 7.12
N MET A 117 -3.99 -0.05 6.04
CA MET A 117 -2.68 -0.68 6.06
C MET A 117 -1.56 0.23 6.60
N PRO A 118 -1.41 1.52 6.22
CA PRO A 118 -0.46 2.44 6.86
C PRO A 118 -0.61 2.53 8.38
N LYS A 119 -1.85 2.56 8.89
CA LYS A 119 -2.13 2.58 10.33
C LYS A 119 -1.72 1.26 11.01
N GLU A 120 -1.95 0.12 10.38
CA GLU A 120 -1.55 -1.18 10.92
C GLU A 120 -0.02 -1.34 10.92
N VAL A 121 0.67 -0.87 9.87
CA VAL A 121 2.14 -0.82 9.84
C VAL A 121 2.68 0.06 10.96
N PHE A 122 2.06 1.23 11.23
CA PHE A 122 2.41 2.08 12.36
C PHE A 122 2.25 1.36 13.71
N LYS A 123 1.11 0.70 13.94
CA LYS A 123 0.87 -0.08 15.16
C LYS A 123 1.91 -1.19 15.35
N PHE A 124 2.27 -1.87 14.26
CA PHE A 124 3.31 -2.89 14.28
C PHE A 124 4.68 -2.29 14.62
N THR A 125 5.02 -1.15 14.00
CA THR A 125 6.28 -0.44 14.26
C THR A 125 6.36 -0.02 15.74
N LYS A 126 5.27 0.49 16.30
CA LYS A 126 5.20 0.88 17.72
C LYS A 126 5.50 -0.27 18.68
N LYS A 127 5.12 -1.50 18.31
CA LYS A 127 5.44 -2.71 19.11
C LYS A 127 6.91 -3.15 18.99
N LYS A 128 7.61 -2.74 17.92
CA LYS A 128 8.94 -3.27 17.57
C LYS A 128 10.07 -2.24 17.64
N CYS A 129 9.76 -0.95 17.70
CA CYS A 129 10.74 0.12 17.69
C CYS A 129 10.49 1.09 18.85
N LYS A 130 11.58 1.62 19.41
CA LYS A 130 11.52 2.72 20.37
C LYS A 130 11.05 4.01 19.65
N LYS A 131 10.38 4.90 20.38
CA LYS A 131 10.05 6.26 19.89
C LYS A 131 11.30 6.95 19.34
N ASN A 132 11.12 7.86 18.40
CA ASN A 132 12.18 8.62 17.72
C ASN A 132 13.17 7.77 16.89
N SER A 133 12.89 6.46 16.71
CA SER A 133 13.71 5.64 15.83
C SER A 133 13.52 6.04 14.36
N LYS A 134 14.60 5.90 13.58
CA LYS A 134 14.55 6.03 12.11
C LYS A 134 13.91 4.78 11.50
N VAL A 135 12.88 4.98 10.69
CA VAL A 135 12.17 3.92 9.95
C VAL A 135 12.30 4.19 8.47
N GLY A 136 12.94 3.29 7.74
CA GLY A 136 13.09 3.41 6.28
C GLY A 136 11.78 3.09 5.56
N LEU A 137 11.39 3.93 4.61
CA LEU A 137 10.19 3.75 3.78
C LEU A 137 10.57 3.53 2.32
N LEU A 138 10.36 2.32 1.82
CA LEU A 138 10.50 1.97 0.41
C LEU A 138 9.11 1.82 -0.21
N ALA A 139 8.73 2.74 -1.07
CA ALA A 139 7.38 2.82 -1.63
C ALA A 139 7.37 3.42 -3.04
N THR A 140 6.22 3.38 -3.72
CA THR A 140 6.05 4.11 -4.99
C THR A 140 6.12 5.62 -4.74
N GLU A 141 6.56 6.37 -5.74
CA GLU A 141 6.53 7.83 -5.69
C GLU A 141 5.13 8.39 -5.34
N GLY A 142 4.07 7.74 -5.84
CA GLY A 142 2.70 8.12 -5.49
C GLY A 142 2.42 7.96 -3.98
N THR A 143 2.92 6.90 -3.35
CA THR A 143 2.78 6.70 -1.90
C THR A 143 3.58 7.75 -1.11
N LEU A 144 4.81 8.06 -1.55
CA LEU A 144 5.64 9.09 -0.91
C LEU A 144 4.99 10.47 -1.03
N LYS A 145 4.56 10.85 -2.25
CA LYS A 145 3.92 12.15 -2.52
C LYS A 145 2.61 12.36 -1.74
N THR A 146 1.84 11.31 -1.51
CA THR A 146 0.56 11.43 -0.78
C THR A 146 0.69 11.52 0.72
N GLY A 147 1.85 11.19 1.28
CA GLY A 147 2.10 11.25 2.72
C GLY A 147 1.23 10.30 3.55
N VAL A 148 0.65 9.25 2.96
CA VAL A 148 -0.27 8.33 3.67
C VAL A 148 0.37 7.66 4.89
N TYR A 149 1.70 7.53 4.92
CA TYR A 149 2.44 7.06 6.08
C TYR A 149 2.79 8.18 7.05
N LYS A 150 3.19 9.36 6.56
CA LYS A 150 3.56 10.51 7.40
C LYS A 150 2.47 10.85 8.38
N LYS A 151 1.20 10.84 7.95
CA LYS A 151 0.02 11.07 8.80
C LYS A 151 0.04 10.30 10.13
N PHE A 152 0.69 9.12 10.18
CA PHE A 152 0.75 8.29 11.38
C PHE A 152 2.10 8.31 12.08
N PHE A 153 3.18 8.58 11.36
CA PHE A 153 4.55 8.39 11.84
C PHE A 153 5.23 9.67 12.34
N ASP A 154 4.90 10.84 11.78
CA ASP A 154 5.68 12.07 11.98
C ASP A 154 5.88 12.50 13.44
N ASN A 155 4.96 12.14 14.34
CA ASN A 155 5.07 12.50 15.77
C ASN A 155 5.88 11.50 16.61
N ASP A 156 6.03 10.27 16.14
CA ASP A 156 6.62 9.18 16.92
C ASP A 156 7.90 8.61 16.30
N TYR A 157 8.13 8.81 14.99
CA TYR A 157 9.23 8.21 14.24
C TYR A 157 9.74 9.11 13.13
N GLN A 158 11.03 9.00 12.82
CA GLN A 158 11.61 9.65 11.63
C GLN A 158 11.46 8.74 10.41
N LEU A 159 10.56 9.06 9.51
CA LEU A 159 10.46 8.35 8.23
C LEU A 159 11.59 8.80 7.30
N ILE A 160 12.44 7.85 6.90
CA ILE A 160 13.57 8.06 6.02
C ILE A 160 13.27 7.48 4.65
N GLU A 161 13.26 8.32 3.65
CA GLU A 161 13.09 7.95 2.23
C GLU A 161 14.46 7.85 1.55
N PRO A 162 14.66 6.98 0.55
CA PRO A 162 15.85 6.98 -0.28
C PRO A 162 16.04 8.31 -1.01
N SER A 163 17.28 8.63 -1.41
CA SER A 163 17.53 9.75 -2.31
C SER A 163 16.76 9.58 -3.62
N GLN A 164 16.48 10.68 -4.32
CA GLN A 164 15.76 10.64 -5.61
C GLN A 164 16.43 9.71 -6.62
N GLN A 165 17.76 9.68 -6.66
CA GLN A 165 18.51 8.81 -7.55
C GLN A 165 18.28 7.34 -7.20
N ILE A 166 18.39 6.96 -5.93
CA ILE A 166 18.14 5.59 -5.45
C ILE A 166 16.67 5.22 -5.65
N GLN A 167 15.75 6.13 -5.39
CA GLN A 167 14.32 5.92 -5.65
C GLN A 167 14.10 5.53 -7.12
N LYS A 168 14.67 6.28 -8.07
CA LYS A 168 14.52 6.05 -9.51
C LYS A 168 15.18 4.78 -9.97
N LEU A 169 16.46 4.57 -9.63
CA LEU A 169 17.29 3.50 -10.20
C LEU A 169 17.10 2.16 -9.49
N SER A 170 16.67 2.15 -8.24
CA SER A 170 16.52 0.94 -7.42
C SER A 170 15.04 0.66 -7.10
N VAL A 171 14.38 1.54 -6.34
CA VAL A 171 13.02 1.27 -5.84
C VAL A 171 11.99 1.16 -6.97
N ASN A 172 11.96 2.15 -7.88
CA ASN A 172 11.00 2.15 -8.98
C ASN A 172 11.25 0.96 -9.94
N LYS A 173 12.52 0.61 -10.18
CA LYS A 173 12.90 -0.55 -10.97
C LYS A 173 12.42 -1.85 -10.33
N ALA A 174 12.65 -2.02 -9.03
CA ALA A 174 12.20 -3.21 -8.30
C ALA A 174 10.67 -3.35 -8.33
N ILE A 175 9.93 -2.26 -8.07
CA ILE A 175 8.46 -2.26 -8.14
C ILE A 175 7.96 -2.64 -9.54
N LYS A 176 8.61 -2.13 -10.62
CA LYS A 176 8.26 -2.50 -12.00
C LYS A 176 8.47 -3.99 -12.23
N LEU A 177 9.60 -4.54 -11.80
CA LEU A 177 9.93 -5.96 -11.94
C LEU A 177 8.94 -6.86 -11.19
N VAL A 178 8.54 -6.50 -9.96
CA VAL A 178 7.49 -7.24 -9.23
C VAL A 178 6.18 -7.25 -10.00
N LYS A 179 5.76 -6.11 -10.55
CA LYS A 179 4.52 -6.03 -11.36
C LYS A 179 4.58 -6.90 -12.62
N MET A 180 5.77 -7.16 -13.14
CA MET A 180 6.02 -8.06 -14.28
C MET A 180 6.18 -9.53 -13.85
N GLY A 181 6.06 -9.85 -12.56
CA GLY A 181 6.26 -11.21 -12.02
C GLY A 181 7.72 -11.62 -11.82
N ASN A 182 8.68 -10.74 -12.12
CA ASN A 182 10.11 -11.05 -12.00
C ASN A 182 10.64 -10.71 -10.59
N VAL A 183 10.25 -11.52 -9.61
CA VAL A 183 10.59 -11.33 -8.19
C VAL A 183 12.10 -11.46 -7.94
N LYS A 184 12.78 -12.41 -8.61
CA LYS A 184 14.23 -12.61 -8.45
C LYS A 184 15.03 -11.37 -8.88
N ALA A 185 14.70 -10.79 -10.03
CA ALA A 185 15.34 -9.56 -10.49
C ALA A 185 14.96 -8.34 -9.61
N ALA A 186 13.74 -8.30 -9.10
CA ALA A 186 13.30 -7.25 -8.19
C ALA A 186 14.09 -7.25 -6.87
N ALA A 187 14.35 -8.44 -6.30
CA ALA A 187 15.17 -8.59 -5.10
C ALA A 187 16.60 -8.08 -5.28
N LYS A 188 17.20 -8.31 -6.47
CA LYS A 188 18.50 -7.72 -6.81
C LYS A 188 18.43 -6.20 -6.97
N ALA A 189 17.39 -5.70 -7.63
CA ALA A 189 17.25 -4.27 -7.93
C ALA A 189 17.00 -3.41 -6.68
N ILE A 190 16.34 -3.95 -5.63
CA ILE A 190 16.03 -3.19 -4.41
C ILE A 190 17.21 -3.09 -3.44
N LYS A 191 18.21 -3.97 -3.55
CA LYS A 191 19.32 -4.06 -2.60
C LYS A 191 20.04 -2.71 -2.36
N PRO A 192 20.41 -1.90 -3.37
CA PRO A 192 21.03 -0.60 -3.14
C PRO A 192 20.19 0.35 -2.26
N ALA A 193 18.87 0.30 -2.38
CA ALA A 193 17.99 1.12 -1.56
C ALA A 193 17.95 0.63 -0.11
N ILE A 194 17.95 -0.67 0.12
CA ILE A 194 18.03 -1.28 1.44
C ILE A 194 19.37 -0.90 2.10
N ASP A 195 20.48 -1.10 1.41
CA ASP A 195 21.82 -0.81 1.91
C ASP A 195 21.98 0.69 2.28
N SER A 196 21.41 1.58 1.45
CA SER A 196 21.39 3.01 1.74
C SER A 196 20.65 3.33 3.05
N LEU A 197 19.47 2.75 3.27
CA LEU A 197 18.69 2.98 4.48
C LEU A 197 19.36 2.36 5.72
N ILE A 198 20.06 1.23 5.57
CA ILE A 198 20.85 0.62 6.65
C ILE A 198 22.01 1.57 7.04
N LYS A 199 22.74 2.13 6.06
CA LYS A 199 23.79 3.13 6.31
C LYS A 199 23.26 4.36 7.04
N MET A 200 22.02 4.77 6.80
CA MET A 200 21.32 5.85 7.52
C MET A 200 20.85 5.46 8.93
N LYS A 201 21.23 4.26 9.41
CA LYS A 201 20.87 3.72 10.74
C LYS A 201 19.37 3.52 10.95
N CYS A 202 18.61 3.19 9.88
CA CYS A 202 17.21 2.81 10.02
C CYS A 202 17.09 1.49 10.80
N LYS A 203 16.30 1.49 11.88
CA LYS A 203 16.08 0.31 12.75
C LYS A 203 15.16 -0.73 12.12
N LYS A 204 14.25 -0.30 11.26
CA LYS A 204 13.30 -1.14 10.51
C LYS A 204 13.11 -0.58 9.11
N LEU A 205 12.77 -1.48 8.19
CA LEU A 205 12.38 -1.14 6.84
C LEU A 205 10.90 -1.45 6.67
N SER A 206 10.12 -0.48 6.24
CA SER A 206 8.78 -0.72 5.72
C SER A 206 8.90 -0.99 4.23
N LEU A 207 8.97 -2.27 3.90
CA LEU A 207 8.97 -2.76 2.52
C LEU A 207 7.55 -3.04 2.09
N ILE A 208 7.17 -2.43 0.99
CA ILE A 208 5.85 -2.56 0.44
C ILE A 208 5.96 -3.35 -0.86
N HIS A 209 5.57 -4.61 -0.83
CA HIS A 209 5.44 -5.51 -1.97
C HIS A 209 6.76 -5.95 -2.65
N ILE A 210 7.78 -6.26 -1.86
CA ILE A 210 8.96 -6.95 -2.40
C ILE A 210 9.27 -8.16 -1.54
#